data_6e76b4c048c825662000f330701b7dbf
#
_entry.id   6e76b4c048c825662000f330701b7dbf
#
_cell.length_a   1.000
_cell.length_b   1.000
_cell.length_c   1.000
_cell.angle_alpha   90.00
_cell.angle_beta   90.00
_cell.angle_gamma   90.00
#
_symmetry.space_group_name_H-M   'P 1'
#
loop_
_entity.id
_entity.type
_entity.pdbx_description
1 polymer ?
#
loop_
_entity_poly.entity_id
_entity_poly.type
_entity_poly.pdbx_seq_one_letter_code
_entity_poly.pdbx_strand_id
1 'polypeptide(L)'
;MKVRSSIRLESFGGTLFDLRSGKRVYVNQEEAQKIVPYADVQLEDCLFAAPIKIITPSALPTDGFSFADTAFIEITRKCNLHCTHCLNNSGKELNDVLSLKEINKLIDDLSRSGIQEIRFTGGEPLLHPNIFEFIHMADENGVRTSIGTNATLITPDVAETLSRAGLKQAIVSIDGTEEAHDNIRGKGNFKRALEGIKNLQDQGIMIRINSVLMKNNYKDIIHLMREMNSKQLPVFIRRFIESGRGNGQFSQVLTKEDYDKVRRELKAELEGKYIKGHYLNNDKVKPRIKLPFERRDCSAGQRGLVILPNGDVHTCGFLAAQGEKPLENIRRISDCGIFWYHTIQSDPLRSLREELELYNKKKNVQPTTCLAYVAYKL
;
A
#
# COMPACT_ATOMS: atom_id res chain seq x y z
N MET A 1 18.91 -2.63 21.16
CA MET A 1 19.35 -1.95 19.90
C MET A 1 18.25 -2.15 18.88
N LYS A 2 17.70 -1.07 18.33
CA LYS A 2 16.50 -1.14 17.48
C LYS A 2 16.83 -1.77 16.12
N VAL A 3 16.00 -2.74 15.68
CA VAL A 3 16.16 -3.41 14.37
C VAL A 3 16.08 -2.38 13.24
N ARG A 4 16.98 -2.45 12.27
CA ARG A 4 17.03 -1.54 11.11
C ARG A 4 16.64 -2.21 9.81
N SER A 5 16.86 -3.51 9.72
CA SER A 5 16.52 -4.32 8.55
C SER A 5 16.01 -5.69 8.98
N SER A 6 15.31 -6.39 8.12
CA SER A 6 14.89 -7.76 8.33
C SER A 6 15.15 -8.61 7.11
N ILE A 7 15.43 -9.90 7.31
CA ILE A 7 15.40 -10.92 6.27
C ILE A 7 14.35 -11.95 6.63
N ARG A 8 13.36 -12.16 5.76
CA ARG A 8 12.40 -13.26 5.86
C ARG A 8 12.86 -14.38 4.96
N LEU A 9 12.99 -15.58 5.55
CA LEU A 9 13.36 -16.77 4.79
C LEU A 9 12.22 -17.19 3.85
N GLU A 10 12.60 -17.57 2.63
CA GLU A 10 11.68 -17.96 1.56
C GLU A 10 12.17 -19.26 0.92
N SER A 11 11.32 -19.96 0.17
CA SER A 11 11.72 -21.17 -0.56
C SER A 11 12.85 -20.94 -1.56
N PHE A 12 12.96 -19.75 -2.12
CA PHE A 12 14.01 -19.33 -3.06
C PHE A 12 15.28 -18.75 -2.37
N GLY A 13 15.26 -18.52 -1.07
CA GLY A 13 16.36 -17.92 -0.28
C GLY A 13 15.85 -16.92 0.74
N GLY A 14 15.61 -15.67 0.36
CA GLY A 14 15.11 -14.67 1.30
C GLY A 14 14.63 -13.36 0.67
N THR A 15 13.83 -12.67 1.45
CA THR A 15 13.41 -11.29 1.18
C THR A 15 14.04 -10.36 2.20
N LEU A 16 15.07 -9.62 1.78
CA LEU A 16 15.74 -8.61 2.62
C LEU A 16 14.99 -7.28 2.51
N PHE A 17 14.73 -6.65 3.64
CA PHE A 17 13.90 -5.47 3.74
C PHE A 17 14.50 -4.41 4.66
N ASP A 18 14.64 -3.19 4.15
CA ASP A 18 15.06 -2.02 4.94
C ASP A 18 13.84 -1.33 5.56
N LEU A 19 13.83 -1.28 6.90
CA LEU A 19 12.69 -0.75 7.66
C LEU A 19 12.52 0.77 7.51
N ARG A 20 13.61 1.50 7.22
CA ARG A 20 13.56 2.95 7.05
C ARG A 20 13.03 3.33 5.67
N SER A 21 13.71 2.89 4.62
CA SER A 21 13.38 3.26 3.24
C SER A 21 12.20 2.48 2.66
N GLY A 22 11.90 1.29 3.21
CA GLY A 22 10.95 0.34 2.65
C GLY A 22 11.49 -0.36 1.40
N LYS A 23 12.79 -0.27 1.12
CA LYS A 23 13.43 -0.97 0.00
C LYS A 23 13.47 -2.47 0.27
N ARG A 24 13.20 -3.26 -0.76
CA ARG A 24 13.13 -4.71 -0.70
C ARG A 24 14.03 -5.30 -1.78
N VAL A 25 14.79 -6.33 -1.40
CA VAL A 25 15.66 -7.08 -2.32
C VAL A 25 15.46 -8.56 -2.08
N TYR A 26 15.29 -9.31 -3.16
CA TYR A 26 15.21 -10.77 -3.13
C TYR A 26 16.61 -11.33 -3.28
N VAL A 27 16.96 -12.28 -2.42
CA VAL A 27 18.27 -12.94 -2.40
C VAL A 27 18.08 -14.44 -2.55
N ASN A 28 19.02 -15.11 -3.22
CA ASN A 28 19.00 -16.56 -3.35
C ASN A 28 19.47 -17.25 -2.04
N GLN A 29 19.41 -18.60 -2.00
CA GLN A 29 19.76 -19.36 -0.79
C GLN A 29 21.20 -19.11 -0.34
N GLU A 30 22.17 -19.04 -1.26
CA GLU A 30 23.57 -18.80 -0.95
C GLU A 30 23.80 -17.40 -0.38
N GLU A 31 23.16 -16.38 -0.99
CA GLU A 31 23.21 -15.00 -0.49
C GLU A 31 22.53 -14.86 0.86
N ALA A 32 21.38 -15.52 1.07
CA ALA A 32 20.68 -15.48 2.35
C ALA A 32 21.51 -16.07 3.50
N GLN A 33 22.26 -17.15 3.25
CA GLN A 33 23.14 -17.77 4.22
C GLN A 33 24.37 -16.90 4.60
N LYS A 34 24.78 -16.01 3.71
CA LYS A 34 25.90 -15.09 3.93
C LYS A 34 25.51 -13.83 4.74
N ILE A 35 24.22 -13.60 4.91
CA ILE A 35 23.73 -12.44 5.66
C ILE A 35 23.85 -12.69 7.15
N VAL A 36 24.74 -11.94 7.79
CA VAL A 36 24.99 -12.03 9.22
C VAL A 36 24.15 -10.96 9.94
N PRO A 37 23.42 -11.29 11.04
CA PRO A 37 22.52 -10.35 11.71
C PRO A 37 23.16 -9.05 12.22
N TYR A 38 24.47 -9.03 12.39
CA TYR A 38 25.21 -7.88 12.91
C TYR A 38 26.11 -7.19 11.90
N ALA A 39 26.08 -7.63 10.64
CA ALA A 39 26.85 -7.03 9.57
C ALA A 39 25.94 -6.14 8.68
N ASP A 40 26.50 -5.03 8.22
CA ASP A 40 25.87 -4.24 7.17
C ASP A 40 26.01 -5.00 5.84
N VAL A 41 24.94 -4.97 5.04
CA VAL A 41 24.89 -5.66 3.75
C VAL A 41 24.64 -4.65 2.64
N GLN A 42 25.58 -4.56 1.71
CA GLN A 42 25.46 -3.70 0.52
C GLN A 42 24.89 -4.53 -0.64
N LEU A 43 23.70 -4.17 -1.12
CA LEU A 43 23.04 -4.81 -2.26
C LEU A 43 22.36 -3.74 -3.14
N GLU A 44 22.61 -3.76 -4.45
CA GLU A 44 21.95 -2.91 -5.44
C GLU A 44 21.88 -1.42 -5.02
N ASP A 45 23.03 -0.83 -4.69
CA ASP A 45 23.15 0.56 -4.22
C ASP A 45 22.36 0.88 -2.93
N CYS A 46 22.02 -0.14 -2.16
CA CYS A 46 21.35 -0.01 -0.87
C CYS A 46 22.13 -0.70 0.23
N LEU A 47 22.36 0.04 1.30
CA LEU A 47 22.95 -0.51 2.53
C LEU A 47 21.83 -0.97 3.46
N PHE A 48 21.79 -2.26 3.75
CA PHE A 48 20.91 -2.83 4.76
C PHE A 48 21.67 -2.88 6.09
N ALA A 49 21.30 -1.99 6.99
CA ALA A 49 22.04 -1.76 8.23
C ALA A 49 21.70 -2.76 9.32
N ALA A 50 22.70 -3.16 10.07
CA ALA A 50 22.56 -3.99 11.29
C ALA A 50 21.91 -3.20 12.44
N PRO A 51 21.23 -3.87 13.40
CA PRO A 51 20.99 -5.31 13.43
C PRO A 51 19.89 -5.74 12.45
N ILE A 52 20.12 -6.89 11.82
CA ILE A 52 19.15 -7.50 10.88
C ILE A 52 18.33 -8.56 11.63
N LYS A 53 17.00 -8.39 11.64
CA LYS A 53 16.07 -9.38 12.21
C LYS A 53 15.90 -10.54 11.22
N ILE A 54 16.21 -11.75 11.64
CA ILE A 54 15.91 -12.97 10.88
C ILE A 54 14.49 -13.42 11.22
N ILE A 55 13.68 -13.64 10.21
CA ILE A 55 12.30 -14.12 10.32
C ILE A 55 12.22 -15.49 9.67
N THR A 56 11.92 -16.50 10.50
CA THR A 56 11.64 -17.86 10.03
C THR A 56 10.13 -18.06 9.99
N PRO A 57 9.52 -18.23 8.82
CA PRO A 57 8.08 -18.41 8.71
C PRO A 57 7.61 -19.75 9.29
N SER A 58 6.35 -19.82 9.72
CA SER A 58 5.71 -21.05 10.26
C SER A 58 5.61 -22.15 9.22
N ALA A 59 5.50 -21.80 7.93
CA ALA A 59 5.50 -22.72 6.81
C ALA A 59 6.15 -22.09 5.57
N LEU A 60 6.86 -22.91 4.80
CA LEU A 60 7.45 -22.51 3.51
C LEU A 60 6.68 -23.21 2.37
N PRO A 61 6.08 -22.47 1.45
CA PRO A 61 5.50 -23.03 0.24
C PRO A 61 6.59 -23.62 -0.66
N THR A 62 6.24 -24.57 -1.53
CA THR A 62 7.18 -25.13 -2.50
C THR A 62 7.66 -24.09 -3.51
N ASP A 63 6.79 -23.15 -3.85
CA ASP A 63 7.08 -21.93 -4.61
C ASP A 63 6.27 -20.77 -4.03
N GLY A 64 6.75 -19.53 -4.22
CA GLY A 64 6.06 -18.35 -3.74
C GLY A 64 6.64 -17.75 -2.45
N PHE A 65 5.94 -16.75 -1.94
CA PHE A 65 6.30 -16.06 -0.71
C PHE A 65 5.72 -16.78 0.50
N SER A 66 6.52 -16.85 1.56
CA SER A 66 6.10 -17.49 2.83
C SER A 66 4.99 -16.72 3.54
N PHE A 67 4.95 -15.39 3.36
CA PHE A 67 3.94 -14.52 3.93
C PHE A 67 3.71 -13.26 3.08
N ALA A 68 2.63 -12.53 3.36
CA ALA A 68 2.41 -11.22 2.76
C ALA A 68 3.53 -10.23 3.13
N ASP A 69 3.84 -9.33 2.22
CA ASP A 69 4.81 -8.26 2.46
C ASP A 69 4.18 -7.08 3.22
N THR A 70 2.93 -6.78 2.91
CA THR A 70 2.22 -5.61 3.44
C THR A 70 0.82 -5.99 3.92
N ALA A 71 0.52 -5.66 5.16
CA ALA A 71 -0.84 -5.70 5.71
C ALA A 71 -1.44 -4.28 5.66
N PHE A 72 -2.59 -4.13 5.01
CA PHE A 72 -3.40 -2.92 5.04
C PHE A 72 -4.47 -3.10 6.11
N ILE A 73 -4.33 -2.42 7.24
CA ILE A 73 -5.28 -2.50 8.34
C ILE A 73 -6.16 -1.25 8.33
N GLU A 74 -7.42 -1.43 7.99
CA GLU A 74 -8.42 -0.39 8.14
C GLU A 74 -8.86 -0.37 9.60
N ILE A 75 -8.33 0.56 10.39
CA ILE A 75 -8.59 0.59 11.84
C ILE A 75 -9.90 1.30 12.20
N THR A 76 -10.50 2.03 11.27
CA THR A 76 -11.76 2.75 11.46
C THR A 76 -12.40 3.11 10.12
N ARG A 77 -13.73 3.20 10.09
CA ARG A 77 -14.47 3.80 8.97
C ARG A 77 -14.85 5.26 9.21
N LYS A 78 -14.59 5.81 10.40
CA LYS A 78 -14.76 7.24 10.66
C LYS A 78 -13.85 8.05 9.78
N CYS A 79 -14.37 9.15 9.24
CA CYS A 79 -13.58 10.10 8.43
C CYS A 79 -14.12 11.50 8.64
N ASN A 80 -13.24 12.48 8.71
CA ASN A 80 -13.59 13.90 8.79
C ASN A 80 -13.88 14.53 7.41
N LEU A 81 -13.71 13.77 6.32
CA LEU A 81 -14.02 14.18 4.94
C LEU A 81 -15.12 13.30 4.33
N HIS A 82 -15.78 13.87 3.30
CA HIS A 82 -16.84 13.19 2.54
C HIS A 82 -16.53 13.17 1.03
N CYS A 83 -15.34 12.65 0.67
CA CYS A 83 -14.86 12.64 -0.72
C CYS A 83 -15.83 11.92 -1.65
N THR A 84 -16.06 12.49 -2.85
CA THR A 84 -17.04 11.98 -3.82
C THR A 84 -16.67 10.59 -4.38
N HIS A 85 -15.38 10.27 -4.45
CA HIS A 85 -14.83 9.01 -4.98
C HIS A 85 -14.43 7.99 -3.90
N CYS A 86 -14.89 8.19 -2.66
CA CYS A 86 -14.42 7.36 -1.53
C CYS A 86 -14.73 5.88 -1.74
N LEU A 87 -13.67 5.06 -1.88
CA LEU A 87 -13.72 3.62 -2.07
C LEU A 87 -14.59 2.91 -1.02
N ASN A 88 -14.42 3.29 0.24
CA ASN A 88 -15.02 2.60 1.39
C ASN A 88 -16.33 3.23 1.86
N ASN A 89 -16.82 4.29 1.19
CA ASN A 89 -17.96 5.07 1.69
C ASN A 89 -17.80 5.48 3.16
N SER A 90 -16.58 5.86 3.54
CA SER A 90 -16.22 6.19 4.94
C SER A 90 -16.98 7.42 5.46
N GLY A 91 -17.12 7.50 6.77
CA GLY A 91 -17.85 8.55 7.51
C GLY A 91 -18.43 8.01 8.82
N LYS A 92 -19.09 6.86 8.77
CA LYS A 92 -19.59 6.17 9.95
C LYS A 92 -18.77 4.91 10.22
N GLU A 93 -18.63 4.56 11.49
CA GLU A 93 -17.97 3.33 11.91
C GLU A 93 -18.80 2.10 11.50
N LEU A 94 -18.11 0.98 11.33
CA LEU A 94 -18.75 -0.32 11.19
C LEU A 94 -19.27 -0.81 12.56
N ASN A 95 -20.21 -1.72 12.52
CA ASN A 95 -20.59 -2.49 13.70
C ASN A 95 -19.48 -3.52 14.03
N ASP A 96 -19.40 -3.93 15.31
CA ASP A 96 -18.51 -5.01 15.76
C ASP A 96 -17.03 -4.79 15.37
N VAL A 97 -16.53 -3.56 15.53
CA VAL A 97 -15.13 -3.24 15.28
C VAL A 97 -14.20 -3.93 16.28
N LEU A 98 -12.98 -4.18 15.82
CA LEU A 98 -11.94 -4.77 16.66
C LEU A 98 -11.64 -3.88 17.86
N SER A 99 -11.55 -4.52 19.03
CA SER A 99 -11.10 -3.88 20.26
C SER A 99 -9.59 -3.59 20.22
N LEU A 100 -9.13 -2.71 21.11
CA LEU A 100 -7.70 -2.44 21.31
C LEU A 100 -6.88 -3.72 21.49
N LYS A 101 -7.38 -4.65 22.32
CA LYS A 101 -6.71 -5.93 22.58
C LYS A 101 -6.59 -6.80 21.33
N GLU A 102 -7.64 -6.84 20.49
CA GLU A 102 -7.63 -7.62 19.24
C GLU A 102 -6.67 -7.02 18.22
N ILE A 103 -6.62 -5.68 18.09
CA ILE A 103 -5.66 -5.03 17.19
C ILE A 103 -4.23 -5.24 17.66
N ASN A 104 -3.95 -5.13 18.96
CA ASN A 104 -2.62 -5.39 19.52
C ASN A 104 -2.20 -6.83 19.27
N LYS A 105 -3.09 -7.80 19.51
CA LYS A 105 -2.83 -9.21 19.17
C LYS A 105 -2.55 -9.39 17.68
N LEU A 106 -3.33 -8.77 16.81
CA LEU A 106 -3.14 -8.84 15.36
C LEU A 106 -1.77 -8.30 14.94
N ILE A 107 -1.34 -7.15 15.46
CA ILE A 107 -0.02 -6.58 15.16
C ILE A 107 1.09 -7.55 15.58
N ASP A 108 0.99 -8.15 16.76
CA ASP A 108 1.95 -9.13 17.25
C ASP A 108 1.96 -10.41 16.38
N ASP A 109 0.80 -10.96 16.05
CA ASP A 109 0.67 -12.16 15.20
C ASP A 109 1.25 -11.92 13.79
N LEU A 110 0.94 -10.78 13.16
CA LEU A 110 1.50 -10.38 11.86
C LEU A 110 3.02 -10.23 11.92
N SER A 111 3.53 -9.61 12.99
CA SER A 111 4.96 -9.38 13.23
C SER A 111 5.73 -10.71 13.34
N ARG A 112 5.15 -11.69 14.05
CA ARG A 112 5.74 -13.04 14.19
C ARG A 112 5.67 -13.82 12.87
N SER A 113 4.60 -13.65 12.11
CA SER A 113 4.43 -14.31 10.80
C SER A 113 5.33 -13.73 9.70
N GLY A 114 6.01 -12.61 9.94
CA GLY A 114 6.99 -12.07 9.01
C GLY A 114 6.48 -10.96 8.11
N ILE A 115 5.40 -10.28 8.49
CA ILE A 115 4.98 -9.06 7.80
C ILE A 115 6.12 -8.03 7.82
N GLN A 116 6.37 -7.35 6.71
CA GLN A 116 7.43 -6.36 6.60
C GLN A 116 6.91 -4.93 6.79
N GLU A 117 5.69 -4.66 6.32
CA GLU A 117 5.04 -3.36 6.48
C GLU A 117 3.59 -3.51 6.96
N ILE A 118 3.21 -2.74 7.96
CA ILE A 118 1.81 -2.50 8.31
C ILE A 118 1.46 -1.09 7.86
N ARG A 119 0.40 -1.00 7.05
CA ARG A 119 -0.19 0.25 6.62
C ARG A 119 -1.51 0.47 7.31
N PHE A 120 -1.53 1.38 8.25
CA PHE A 120 -2.78 1.80 8.87
C PHE A 120 -3.55 2.73 7.93
N THR A 121 -4.81 2.41 7.72
CA THR A 121 -5.72 3.11 6.82
C THR A 121 -7.15 3.05 7.35
N GLY A 122 -8.13 3.31 6.51
CA GLY A 122 -9.54 3.25 6.88
C GLY A 122 -10.32 4.40 6.26
N GLY A 123 -11.11 5.11 7.08
CA GLY A 123 -11.60 6.44 6.77
C GLY A 123 -10.44 7.43 6.90
N GLU A 124 -10.26 7.99 8.09
CA GLU A 124 -9.07 8.72 8.47
C GLU A 124 -8.47 8.07 9.73
N PRO A 125 -7.29 7.45 9.64
CA PRO A 125 -6.71 6.71 10.76
C PRO A 125 -6.40 7.57 11.98
N LEU A 126 -6.15 8.87 11.80
CA LEU A 126 -5.91 9.81 12.90
C LEU A 126 -7.17 10.07 13.76
N LEU A 127 -8.34 9.60 13.35
CA LEU A 127 -9.54 9.61 14.19
C LEU A 127 -9.64 8.40 15.12
N HIS A 128 -8.77 7.41 14.99
CA HIS A 128 -8.72 6.30 15.93
C HIS A 128 -7.90 6.68 17.16
N PRO A 129 -8.44 6.58 18.38
CA PRO A 129 -7.78 7.10 19.59
C PRO A 129 -6.42 6.46 19.87
N ASN A 130 -6.21 5.22 19.48
CA ASN A 130 -4.99 4.46 19.77
C ASN A 130 -4.01 4.35 18.58
N ILE A 131 -4.16 5.17 17.53
CA ILE A 131 -3.30 5.04 16.34
C ILE A 131 -1.80 5.15 16.67
N PHE A 132 -1.42 6.04 17.57
CA PHE A 132 -0.02 6.23 17.97
C PHE A 132 0.54 5.00 18.70
N GLU A 133 -0.28 4.35 19.54
CA GLU A 133 0.06 3.11 20.24
C GLU A 133 0.29 1.97 19.23
N PHE A 134 -0.59 1.83 18.23
CA PHE A 134 -0.45 0.81 17.19
C PHE A 134 0.82 0.99 16.34
N ILE A 135 1.13 2.24 15.98
CA ILE A 135 2.36 2.56 15.25
C ILE A 135 3.58 2.21 16.12
N HIS A 136 3.57 2.59 17.38
CA HIS A 136 4.66 2.32 18.31
C HIS A 136 4.88 0.82 18.50
N MET A 137 3.82 0.07 18.76
CA MET A 137 3.90 -1.38 18.92
C MET A 137 4.47 -2.08 17.69
N ALA A 138 4.02 -1.70 16.50
CA ALA A 138 4.54 -2.27 15.26
C ALA A 138 6.03 -1.93 15.04
N ASP A 139 6.45 -0.69 15.33
CA ASP A 139 7.83 -0.26 15.22
C ASP A 139 8.75 -0.98 16.24
N GLU A 140 8.31 -1.17 17.48
CA GLU A 140 9.04 -1.96 18.49
C GLU A 140 9.18 -3.43 18.08
N ASN A 141 8.18 -3.98 17.42
CA ASN A 141 8.22 -5.34 16.86
C ASN A 141 9.09 -5.45 15.58
N GLY A 142 9.74 -4.36 15.15
CA GLY A 142 10.59 -4.35 13.96
C GLY A 142 9.80 -4.46 12.65
N VAL A 143 8.57 -3.94 12.62
CA VAL A 143 7.74 -3.83 11.43
C VAL A 143 7.70 -2.38 10.97
N ARG A 144 7.92 -2.15 9.67
CA ARG A 144 7.78 -0.81 9.09
C ARG A 144 6.34 -0.35 9.15
N THR A 145 6.12 0.89 9.56
CA THR A 145 4.79 1.47 9.64
C THR A 145 4.59 2.58 8.61
N SER A 146 3.41 2.60 8.00
CA SER A 146 2.93 3.70 7.18
C SER A 146 1.47 4.01 7.46
N ILE A 147 1.03 5.26 7.19
CA ILE A 147 -0.38 5.64 7.26
C ILE A 147 -0.88 6.12 5.90
N GLY A 148 -2.13 5.78 5.57
CA GLY A 148 -2.86 6.39 4.45
C GLY A 148 -3.80 7.45 5.02
N THR A 149 -3.56 8.73 4.73
CA THR A 149 -4.25 9.85 5.38
C THR A 149 -4.64 10.94 4.37
N ASN A 150 -5.68 11.72 4.71
CA ASN A 150 -5.98 12.96 4.02
C ASN A 150 -5.13 14.15 4.52
N ALA A 151 -4.33 13.95 5.56
CA ALA A 151 -3.41 14.88 6.19
C ALA A 151 -4.02 16.16 6.78
N THR A 152 -5.32 16.35 6.73
CA THR A 152 -5.97 17.60 7.21
C THR A 152 -6.00 17.76 8.74
N LEU A 153 -5.66 16.69 9.47
CA LEU A 153 -5.59 16.66 10.93
C LEU A 153 -4.14 16.70 11.46
N ILE A 154 -3.15 16.82 10.58
CA ILE A 154 -1.74 16.76 10.96
C ILE A 154 -1.23 18.15 11.33
N THR A 155 -1.39 18.49 12.61
CA THR A 155 -0.75 19.65 13.24
C THR A 155 0.73 19.36 13.53
N PRO A 156 1.56 20.37 13.90
CA PRO A 156 2.94 20.12 14.33
C PRO A 156 3.04 19.09 15.46
N ASP A 157 2.17 19.17 16.47
CA ASP A 157 2.15 18.24 17.61
C ASP A 157 1.79 16.82 17.20
N VAL A 158 0.83 16.66 16.27
CA VAL A 158 0.45 15.35 15.71
C VAL A 158 1.61 14.76 14.91
N ALA A 159 2.29 15.56 14.09
CA ALA A 159 3.45 15.13 13.32
C ALA A 159 4.62 14.68 14.22
N GLU A 160 4.90 15.43 15.29
CA GLU A 160 5.89 15.05 16.30
C GLU A 160 5.53 13.74 16.99
N THR A 161 4.26 13.58 17.39
CA THR A 161 3.78 12.36 18.04
C THR A 161 3.89 11.14 17.11
N LEU A 162 3.55 11.29 15.81
CA LEU A 162 3.72 10.25 14.79
C LEU A 162 5.20 9.86 14.63
N SER A 163 6.10 10.84 14.62
CA SER A 163 7.54 10.59 14.54
C SER A 163 8.07 9.84 15.75
N ARG A 164 7.67 10.26 16.97
CA ARG A 164 8.04 9.58 18.22
C ARG A 164 7.48 8.16 18.31
N ALA A 165 6.27 7.93 17.80
CA ALA A 165 5.67 6.60 17.69
C ALA A 165 6.41 5.68 16.71
N GLY A 166 7.26 6.23 15.85
CA GLY A 166 8.09 5.46 14.92
C GLY A 166 7.54 5.37 13.51
N LEU A 167 6.57 6.22 13.12
CA LEU A 167 6.04 6.25 11.75
C LEU A 167 7.14 6.50 10.73
N LYS A 168 7.23 5.66 9.70
CA LYS A 168 8.26 5.78 8.65
C LYS A 168 7.75 6.52 7.41
N GLN A 169 6.47 6.40 7.09
CA GLN A 169 5.92 7.00 5.88
C GLN A 169 4.46 7.42 6.03
N ALA A 170 4.13 8.59 5.48
CA ALA A 170 2.76 9.00 5.24
C ALA A 170 2.44 8.95 3.75
N ILE A 171 1.30 8.35 3.42
CA ILE A 171 0.76 8.29 2.07
C ILE A 171 -0.41 9.26 2.04
N VAL A 172 -0.13 10.46 1.53
CA VAL A 172 -1.08 11.58 1.57
C VAL A 172 -1.90 11.64 0.30
N SER A 173 -3.20 11.76 0.47
CA SER A 173 -4.15 11.81 -0.64
C SER A 173 -4.29 13.22 -1.20
N ILE A 174 -3.86 13.45 -2.47
CA ILE A 174 -4.08 14.72 -3.20
C ILE A 174 -4.47 14.39 -4.64
N ASP A 175 -5.57 14.95 -5.12
CA ASP A 175 -6.20 14.58 -6.39
C ASP A 175 -6.15 15.70 -7.47
N GLY A 176 -5.10 16.49 -7.51
CA GLY A 176 -4.88 17.52 -8.52
C GLY A 176 -4.54 18.88 -7.93
N THR A 177 -4.84 19.95 -8.66
CA THR A 177 -4.75 21.34 -8.20
C THR A 177 -5.70 21.61 -7.03
N GLU A 178 -5.60 22.77 -6.38
CA GLU A 178 -6.49 23.19 -5.28
C GLU A 178 -7.96 23.02 -5.66
N GLU A 179 -8.35 23.55 -6.82
CA GLU A 179 -9.74 23.49 -7.29
C GLU A 179 -10.21 22.03 -7.49
N ALA A 180 -9.44 21.23 -8.21
CA ALA A 180 -9.79 19.83 -8.49
C ALA A 180 -9.84 18.99 -7.21
N HIS A 181 -8.87 19.17 -6.33
CA HIS A 181 -8.82 18.47 -5.06
C HIS A 181 -10.03 18.86 -4.17
N ASP A 182 -10.30 20.13 -4.02
CA ASP A 182 -11.39 20.63 -3.16
C ASP A 182 -12.77 20.25 -3.71
N ASN A 183 -12.96 20.20 -5.03
CA ASN A 183 -14.17 19.68 -5.65
C ASN A 183 -14.42 18.18 -5.34
N ILE A 184 -13.35 17.40 -5.17
CA ILE A 184 -13.44 15.97 -4.87
C ILE A 184 -13.51 15.70 -3.37
N ARG A 185 -12.70 16.42 -2.56
CA ARG A 185 -12.49 16.14 -1.14
C ARG A 185 -13.06 17.17 -0.17
N GLY A 186 -13.65 18.24 -0.69
CA GLY A 186 -14.24 19.31 0.10
C GLY A 186 -13.36 20.56 0.19
N LYS A 187 -14.00 21.71 0.21
CA LYS A 187 -13.37 23.03 0.17
C LYS A 187 -12.35 23.27 1.28
N GLY A 188 -11.19 23.82 0.92
CA GLY A 188 -10.10 24.18 1.83
C GLY A 188 -9.24 22.99 2.28
N ASN A 189 -9.54 21.77 1.84
CA ASN A 189 -8.79 20.59 2.24
C ASN A 189 -7.44 20.47 1.54
N PHE A 190 -7.28 21.05 0.34
CA PHE A 190 -5.98 21.09 -0.33
C PHE A 190 -4.93 21.82 0.51
N LYS A 191 -5.26 23.02 0.98
CA LYS A 191 -4.34 23.82 1.81
C LYS A 191 -4.00 23.11 3.12
N ARG A 192 -5.01 22.57 3.79
CA ARG A 192 -4.81 21.79 5.04
C ARG A 192 -3.93 20.58 4.82
N ALA A 193 -4.11 19.87 3.70
CA ALA A 193 -3.29 18.71 3.37
C ALA A 193 -1.82 19.09 3.09
N LEU A 194 -1.57 20.21 2.38
CA LEU A 194 -0.21 20.70 2.16
C LEU A 194 0.47 21.14 3.45
N GLU A 195 -0.27 21.77 4.37
CA GLU A 195 0.23 22.12 5.70
C GLU A 195 0.62 20.84 6.49
N GLY A 196 -0.25 19.83 6.49
CA GLY A 196 0.04 18.54 7.10
C GLY A 196 1.26 17.85 6.48
N ILE A 197 1.46 17.94 5.15
CA ILE A 197 2.66 17.45 4.47
C ILE A 197 3.90 18.16 4.99
N LYS A 198 3.86 19.49 5.11
CA LYS A 198 4.98 20.27 5.64
C LYS A 198 5.31 19.83 7.07
N ASN A 199 4.32 19.73 7.95
CA ASN A 199 4.51 19.32 9.34
C ASN A 199 5.16 17.92 9.42
N LEU A 200 4.77 16.99 8.56
CA LEU A 200 5.39 15.66 8.48
C LEU A 200 6.84 15.71 7.99
N GLN A 201 7.14 16.56 6.97
CA GLN A 201 8.49 16.74 6.46
C GLN A 201 9.43 17.33 7.51
N ASP A 202 8.95 18.29 8.31
CA ASP A 202 9.69 18.91 9.41
C ASP A 202 10.09 17.87 10.47
N GLN A 203 9.36 16.76 10.58
CA GLN A 203 9.68 15.62 11.45
C GLN A 203 10.47 14.51 10.73
N GLY A 204 10.90 14.69 9.49
CA GLY A 204 11.67 13.71 8.73
C GLY A 204 10.88 12.46 8.32
N ILE A 205 9.55 12.49 8.38
CA ILE A 205 8.69 11.40 7.93
C ILE A 205 8.64 11.41 6.40
N MET A 206 8.87 10.25 5.78
CA MET A 206 8.82 10.14 4.32
C MET A 206 7.40 10.36 3.82
N ILE A 207 7.28 11.15 2.75
CA ILE A 207 5.98 11.45 2.13
C ILE A 207 5.88 10.75 0.77
N ARG A 208 4.70 10.23 0.49
CA ARG A 208 4.28 9.83 -0.84
C ARG A 208 2.88 10.36 -1.10
N ILE A 209 2.71 11.06 -2.21
CA ILE A 209 1.40 11.51 -2.66
C ILE A 209 0.68 10.34 -3.35
N ASN A 210 -0.61 10.18 -3.09
CA ASN A 210 -1.48 9.23 -3.75
C ASN A 210 -2.64 9.97 -4.39
N SER A 211 -2.77 9.89 -5.72
CA SER A 211 -3.81 10.56 -6.50
C SER A 211 -4.69 9.55 -7.21
N VAL A 212 -6.00 9.78 -7.20
CA VAL A 212 -6.95 8.97 -7.97
C VAL A 212 -7.23 9.67 -9.30
N LEU A 213 -6.86 9.02 -10.41
CA LEU A 213 -7.01 9.51 -11.76
C LEU A 213 -8.44 9.30 -12.25
N MET A 214 -9.15 10.40 -12.49
CA MET A 214 -10.52 10.49 -12.99
C MET A 214 -10.57 11.35 -14.25
N LYS A 215 -11.66 11.25 -15.01
CA LYS A 215 -11.83 12.02 -16.23
C LYS A 215 -11.86 13.54 -16.00
N ASN A 216 -12.39 13.96 -14.85
CA ASN A 216 -12.53 15.37 -14.51
C ASN A 216 -11.26 16.00 -13.90
N ASN A 217 -10.23 15.20 -13.51
CA ASN A 217 -9.04 15.74 -12.85
C ASN A 217 -7.71 15.39 -13.53
N TYR A 218 -7.71 14.72 -14.69
CA TYR A 218 -6.45 14.23 -15.26
C TYR A 218 -5.44 15.33 -15.60
N LYS A 219 -5.91 16.50 -16.06
CA LYS A 219 -5.04 17.65 -16.35
C LYS A 219 -4.43 18.21 -15.07
N ASP A 220 -5.22 18.26 -14.01
CA ASP A 220 -4.82 18.76 -12.70
C ASP A 220 -3.81 17.82 -12.04
N ILE A 221 -3.91 16.51 -12.27
CA ILE A 221 -2.89 15.54 -11.82
C ILE A 221 -1.55 15.78 -12.54
N ILE A 222 -1.55 16.15 -13.83
CA ILE A 222 -0.32 16.50 -14.54
C ILE A 222 0.32 17.74 -13.90
N HIS A 223 -0.46 18.76 -13.58
CA HIS A 223 0.02 19.95 -12.87
C HIS A 223 0.56 19.60 -11.48
N LEU A 224 -0.18 18.79 -10.71
CA LEU A 224 0.25 18.31 -9.41
C LEU A 224 1.59 17.58 -9.49
N MET A 225 1.78 16.73 -10.49
CA MET A 225 3.04 16.00 -10.66
C MET A 225 4.22 16.93 -10.89
N ARG A 226 4.06 18.00 -11.68
CA ARG A 226 5.09 19.02 -11.88
C ARG A 226 5.45 19.71 -10.57
N GLU A 227 4.43 20.15 -9.83
CA GLU A 227 4.61 20.84 -8.56
C GLU A 227 5.28 19.92 -7.52
N MET A 228 4.78 18.71 -7.36
CA MET A 228 5.33 17.77 -6.37
C MET A 228 6.73 17.30 -6.75
N ASN A 229 7.03 17.13 -8.04
CA ASN A 229 8.37 16.80 -8.50
C ASN A 229 9.39 17.90 -8.17
N SER A 230 9.03 19.18 -8.30
CA SER A 230 9.89 20.30 -7.87
C SER A 230 10.19 20.28 -6.37
N LYS A 231 9.28 19.72 -5.57
CA LYS A 231 9.42 19.52 -4.12
C LYS A 231 10.01 18.16 -3.75
N GLN A 232 10.45 17.37 -4.73
CA GLN A 232 10.98 16.01 -4.56
C GLN A 232 9.99 15.04 -3.86
N LEU A 233 8.69 15.26 -4.01
CA LEU A 233 7.63 14.42 -3.48
C LEU A 233 7.13 13.43 -4.54
N PRO A 234 7.28 12.12 -4.34
CA PRO A 234 6.81 11.13 -5.30
C PRO A 234 5.29 11.08 -5.35
N VAL A 235 4.73 11.10 -6.56
CA VAL A 235 3.28 10.98 -6.80
C VAL A 235 2.98 9.60 -7.39
N PHE A 236 2.05 8.89 -6.75
CA PHE A 236 1.48 7.64 -7.24
C PHE A 236 0.09 7.87 -7.75
N ILE A 237 -0.11 7.56 -9.03
CA ILE A 237 -1.41 7.66 -9.68
C ILE A 237 -2.12 6.32 -9.56
N ARG A 238 -3.32 6.34 -9.01
CA ARG A 238 -4.24 5.20 -8.94
C ARG A 238 -5.36 5.38 -9.96
N ARG A 239 -5.76 4.29 -10.59
CA ARG A 239 -6.96 4.28 -11.42
C ARG A 239 -8.19 4.45 -10.52
N PHE A 240 -9.13 5.28 -10.96
CA PHE A 240 -10.46 5.29 -10.38
C PHE A 240 -11.17 3.96 -10.64
N ILE A 241 -11.70 3.35 -9.59
CA ILE A 241 -12.53 2.16 -9.65
C ILE A 241 -13.84 2.54 -8.96
N GLU A 242 -14.94 2.33 -9.66
CA GLU A 242 -16.28 2.62 -9.16
C GLU A 242 -16.61 1.71 -7.98
N SER A 243 -16.68 2.30 -6.81
CA SER A 243 -16.95 1.59 -5.56
C SER A 243 -17.30 2.60 -4.47
N GLY A 244 -17.98 2.18 -3.42
CA GLY A 244 -18.40 3.04 -2.33
C GLY A 244 -19.19 4.25 -2.80
N ARG A 245 -18.79 5.48 -2.43
CA ARG A 245 -19.43 6.71 -2.93
C ARG A 245 -19.13 7.02 -4.40
N GLY A 246 -18.07 6.43 -4.94
CA GLY A 246 -17.76 6.53 -6.37
C GLY A 246 -18.63 5.61 -7.24
N ASN A 247 -19.47 4.76 -6.67
CA ASN A 247 -20.35 3.88 -7.43
C ASN A 247 -21.34 4.69 -8.28
N GLY A 248 -21.54 4.26 -9.52
CA GLY A 248 -22.41 4.95 -10.48
C GLY A 248 -21.77 6.15 -11.18
N GLN A 249 -20.52 6.52 -10.88
CA GLN A 249 -19.79 7.60 -11.54
C GLN A 249 -19.09 7.15 -12.83
N PHE A 250 -19.78 6.40 -13.69
CA PHE A 250 -19.24 5.83 -14.95
C PHE A 250 -18.59 6.88 -15.85
N SER A 251 -19.12 8.10 -15.86
CA SER A 251 -18.56 9.22 -16.64
C SER A 251 -17.17 9.65 -16.20
N GLN A 252 -16.74 9.27 -15.01
CA GLN A 252 -15.41 9.59 -14.45
C GLN A 252 -14.35 8.52 -14.77
N VAL A 253 -14.75 7.36 -15.28
CA VAL A 253 -13.82 6.31 -15.72
C VAL A 253 -13.19 6.73 -17.05
N LEU A 254 -11.86 6.68 -17.12
CA LEU A 254 -11.14 6.98 -18.36
C LEU A 254 -11.36 5.88 -19.40
N THR A 255 -11.64 6.28 -20.64
CA THR A 255 -11.59 5.39 -21.81
C THR A 255 -10.15 4.99 -22.11
N LYS A 256 -9.97 4.06 -23.04
CA LYS A 256 -8.62 3.71 -23.55
C LYS A 256 -7.93 4.94 -24.17
N GLU A 257 -8.65 5.70 -24.99
CA GLU A 257 -8.13 6.90 -25.65
C GLU A 257 -7.73 7.98 -24.63
N ASP A 258 -8.57 8.22 -23.62
CA ASP A 258 -8.27 9.16 -22.53
C ASP A 258 -6.99 8.73 -21.81
N TYR A 259 -6.87 7.45 -21.50
CA TYR A 259 -5.70 6.93 -20.78
C TYR A 259 -4.42 6.99 -21.61
N ASP A 260 -4.50 6.64 -22.90
CA ASP A 260 -3.36 6.72 -23.81
C ASP A 260 -2.90 8.18 -23.99
N LYS A 261 -3.85 9.13 -24.01
CA LYS A 261 -3.56 10.56 -24.02
C LYS A 261 -2.83 10.98 -22.75
N VAL A 262 -3.39 10.69 -21.57
CA VAL A 262 -2.77 10.99 -20.27
C VAL A 262 -1.37 10.36 -20.18
N ARG A 263 -1.20 9.12 -20.62
CA ARG A 263 0.10 8.45 -20.63
C ARG A 263 1.13 9.15 -21.50
N ARG A 264 0.74 9.62 -22.71
CA ARG A 264 1.63 10.40 -23.58
C ARG A 264 2.03 11.73 -22.97
N GLU A 265 1.06 12.46 -22.42
CA GLU A 265 1.32 13.75 -21.77
C GLU A 265 2.23 13.60 -20.55
N LEU A 266 1.97 12.59 -19.70
CA LEU A 266 2.83 12.25 -18.57
C LEU A 266 4.25 11.87 -19.02
N LYS A 267 4.38 11.04 -20.06
CA LYS A 267 5.69 10.65 -20.59
C LYS A 267 6.47 11.84 -21.10
N ALA A 268 5.85 12.72 -21.88
CA ALA A 268 6.48 13.94 -22.39
C ALA A 268 6.94 14.88 -21.26
N GLU A 269 6.14 14.98 -20.20
CA GLU A 269 6.48 15.79 -19.01
C GLU A 269 7.64 15.19 -18.19
N LEU A 270 7.82 13.89 -18.27
CA LEU A 270 8.79 13.11 -17.49
C LEU A 270 10.11 12.88 -18.23
N GLU A 271 10.15 13.12 -19.55
CA GLU A 271 11.39 13.01 -20.33
C GLU A 271 12.43 14.02 -19.83
N GLY A 272 13.48 13.50 -19.18
CA GLY A 272 14.56 14.26 -18.57
C GLY A 272 14.39 14.59 -17.07
N LYS A 273 13.31 14.20 -16.42
CA LYS A 273 13.07 14.42 -15.00
C LYS A 273 12.85 13.12 -14.25
N TYR A 274 13.55 12.97 -13.16
CA TYR A 274 13.57 11.77 -12.34
C TYR A 274 12.24 11.61 -11.58
N ILE A 275 11.42 10.61 -11.93
CA ILE A 275 10.31 10.18 -11.09
C ILE A 275 10.63 8.82 -10.51
N LYS A 276 10.95 8.76 -9.23
CA LYS A 276 10.92 7.53 -8.45
C LYS A 276 9.46 7.14 -8.18
N GLY A 277 8.83 6.43 -9.11
CA GLY A 277 7.48 5.92 -8.93
C GLY A 277 7.27 4.66 -9.75
N HIS A 278 6.74 3.61 -9.12
CA HIS A 278 6.55 2.26 -9.66
C HIS A 278 5.63 2.10 -10.89
N TYR A 279 5.32 3.14 -11.63
CA TYR A 279 4.42 3.08 -12.80
C TYR A 279 5.04 3.42 -14.14
N LEU A 280 6.28 3.86 -14.16
CA LEU A 280 7.07 3.89 -15.37
C LEU A 280 8.07 2.75 -15.24
N ASN A 281 7.86 1.70 -16.02
CA ASN A 281 8.78 0.56 -16.14
C ASN A 281 10.22 1.04 -16.03
N ASN A 282 10.83 0.88 -14.88
CA ASN A 282 12.27 0.91 -14.80
C ASN A 282 12.76 -0.45 -15.30
N ASP A 283 12.72 -0.64 -16.64
CA ASP A 283 13.28 -1.81 -17.31
C ASP A 283 14.80 -1.95 -17.10
N LYS A 284 15.38 -1.01 -16.34
CA LYS A 284 16.84 -0.99 -16.05
C LYS A 284 17.24 -1.70 -14.77
N VAL A 285 16.35 -2.00 -13.86
CA VAL A 285 16.66 -2.82 -12.69
C VAL A 285 16.21 -4.25 -13.00
N LYS A 286 17.14 -5.03 -13.54
CA LYS A 286 16.92 -6.49 -13.64
C LYS A 286 16.86 -7.04 -12.22
N PRO A 287 15.83 -7.80 -11.83
CA PRO A 287 15.83 -8.48 -10.55
C PRO A 287 17.06 -9.38 -10.46
N ARG A 288 17.73 -9.41 -9.30
CA ARG A 288 18.92 -10.26 -9.07
C ARG A 288 18.63 -11.73 -9.27
N ILE A 289 17.39 -12.13 -8.94
CA ILE A 289 16.87 -13.46 -9.20
C ILE A 289 15.55 -13.35 -9.97
N LYS A 290 15.35 -14.27 -10.91
CA LYS A 290 14.08 -14.43 -11.60
C LYS A 290 13.19 -15.31 -10.74
N LEU A 291 12.22 -14.71 -10.05
CA LEU A 291 11.23 -15.48 -9.28
C LEU A 291 10.26 -16.18 -10.26
N PRO A 292 10.09 -17.49 -10.18
CA PRO A 292 9.30 -18.25 -11.13
C PRO A 292 7.80 -17.88 -11.12
N PHE A 293 7.35 -17.27 -10.03
CA PHE A 293 5.96 -16.85 -9.80
C PHE A 293 5.79 -15.31 -9.85
N GLU A 294 6.85 -14.56 -10.14
CA GLU A 294 6.77 -13.10 -10.22
C GLU A 294 5.97 -12.68 -11.44
N ARG A 295 4.65 -12.68 -11.28
CA ARG A 295 3.79 -11.89 -12.16
C ARG A 295 3.92 -10.45 -11.69
N ARG A 296 4.39 -9.55 -12.55
CA ARG A 296 4.55 -8.10 -12.30
C ARG A 296 3.20 -7.38 -12.10
N ASP A 297 2.12 -8.14 -11.83
CA ASP A 297 0.76 -7.70 -11.99
C ASP A 297 0.16 -7.24 -10.66
N CYS A 298 -0.77 -7.95 -10.12
CA CYS A 298 -1.49 -7.56 -8.91
C CYS A 298 -0.95 -8.30 -7.69
N SER A 299 -0.65 -7.59 -6.60
CA SER A 299 -0.18 -8.20 -5.35
C SER A 299 -1.30 -8.82 -4.50
N ALA A 300 -2.57 -8.65 -4.91
CA ALA A 300 -3.72 -9.19 -4.20
C ALA A 300 -3.61 -10.72 -4.04
N GLY A 301 -3.83 -11.22 -2.83
CA GLY A 301 -3.77 -12.64 -2.50
C GLY A 301 -2.38 -13.27 -2.60
N GLN A 302 -1.31 -12.49 -2.83
CA GLN A 302 0.07 -12.98 -2.89
C GLN A 302 0.98 -12.25 -1.90
N ARG A 303 1.10 -10.92 -2.02
CA ARG A 303 2.01 -10.09 -1.22
C ARG A 303 1.32 -9.03 -0.38
N GLY A 304 0.01 -8.91 -0.49
CA GLY A 304 -0.79 -7.95 0.26
C GLY A 304 -2.05 -8.59 0.82
N LEU A 305 -2.38 -8.24 2.04
CA LEU A 305 -3.64 -8.60 2.68
C LEU A 305 -4.30 -7.33 3.23
N VAL A 306 -5.61 -7.37 3.31
CA VAL A 306 -6.42 -6.26 3.82
C VAL A 306 -7.25 -6.77 4.98
N ILE A 307 -7.26 -6.03 6.08
CA ILE A 307 -8.05 -6.34 7.26
C ILE A 307 -8.97 -5.15 7.52
N LEU A 308 -10.26 -5.43 7.55
CA LEU A 308 -11.30 -4.43 7.81
C LEU A 308 -11.47 -4.16 9.31
N PRO A 309 -12.11 -3.06 9.72
CA PRO A 309 -12.29 -2.74 11.14
C PRO A 309 -13.01 -3.81 11.94
N ASN A 310 -13.89 -4.61 11.34
CA ASN A 310 -14.60 -5.73 11.97
C ASN A 310 -13.78 -7.04 12.01
N GLY A 311 -12.54 -7.01 11.53
CA GLY A 311 -11.64 -8.16 11.53
C GLY A 311 -11.71 -9.05 10.29
N ASP A 312 -12.53 -8.75 9.31
CA ASP A 312 -12.61 -9.50 8.06
C ASP A 312 -11.34 -9.35 7.24
N VAL A 313 -10.79 -10.46 6.78
CA VAL A 313 -9.56 -10.54 5.98
C VAL A 313 -9.91 -10.70 4.51
N HIS A 314 -9.33 -9.84 3.67
CA HIS A 314 -9.53 -9.84 2.24
C HIS A 314 -8.19 -9.84 1.48
N THR A 315 -8.21 -10.29 0.23
CA THR A 315 -7.06 -10.21 -0.68
C THR A 315 -6.81 -8.79 -1.18
N CYS A 316 -7.86 -7.98 -1.30
CA CYS A 316 -7.82 -6.64 -1.90
C CYS A 316 -8.95 -5.76 -1.36
N GLY A 317 -8.62 -4.51 -0.98
CA GLY A 317 -9.63 -3.55 -0.50
C GLY A 317 -10.64 -3.12 -1.58
N PHE A 318 -10.28 -3.16 -2.85
CA PHE A 318 -11.22 -2.88 -3.94
C PHE A 318 -12.24 -4.01 -4.11
N LEU A 319 -11.80 -5.27 -4.05
CA LEU A 319 -12.70 -6.43 -4.11
C LEU A 319 -13.62 -6.46 -2.88
N ALA A 320 -13.07 -6.22 -1.69
CA ALA A 320 -13.88 -6.08 -0.46
C ALA A 320 -14.96 -5.00 -0.61
N ALA A 321 -14.61 -3.82 -1.16
CA ALA A 321 -15.55 -2.72 -1.37
C ALA A 321 -16.60 -3.01 -2.46
N GLN A 322 -16.35 -4.00 -3.33
CA GLN A 322 -17.28 -4.51 -4.34
C GLN A 322 -18.17 -5.67 -3.81
N GLY A 323 -18.01 -6.05 -2.55
CA GLY A 323 -18.83 -7.09 -1.91
C GLY A 323 -18.24 -8.50 -1.97
N GLU A 324 -16.92 -8.64 -2.27
CA GLU A 324 -16.24 -9.93 -2.15
C GLU A 324 -16.37 -10.47 -0.72
N LYS A 325 -16.64 -11.75 -0.60
CA LYS A 325 -16.68 -12.40 0.71
C LYS A 325 -15.29 -12.42 1.33
N PRO A 326 -15.18 -12.21 2.66
CA PRO A 326 -13.90 -12.31 3.33
C PRO A 326 -13.34 -13.73 3.21
N LEU A 327 -12.02 -13.84 3.18
CA LEU A 327 -11.31 -15.12 3.28
C LEU A 327 -11.57 -15.78 4.63
N GLU A 328 -11.53 -14.98 5.69
CA GLU A 328 -11.78 -15.36 7.07
C GLU A 328 -11.93 -14.10 7.95
N ASN A 329 -12.24 -14.28 9.22
CA ASN A 329 -12.17 -13.21 10.22
C ASN A 329 -11.00 -13.47 11.17
N ILE A 330 -10.21 -12.45 11.52
CA ILE A 330 -9.00 -12.58 12.33
C ILE A 330 -9.25 -13.23 13.70
N ARG A 331 -10.45 -13.10 14.22
CA ARG A 331 -10.85 -13.72 15.51
C ARG A 331 -10.85 -15.26 15.47
N ARG A 332 -10.90 -15.85 14.26
CA ARG A 332 -10.87 -17.30 14.02
C ARG A 332 -9.53 -17.82 13.54
N ILE A 333 -8.59 -16.91 13.22
CA ILE A 333 -7.25 -17.26 12.77
C ILE A 333 -6.37 -17.48 14.00
N SER A 334 -5.92 -18.72 14.21
CA SER A 334 -5.01 -19.09 15.29
C SER A 334 -3.54 -18.80 14.97
N ASP A 335 -3.14 -18.94 13.71
CA ASP A 335 -1.79 -18.67 13.18
C ASP A 335 -1.89 -18.00 11.81
N CYS A 336 -1.45 -16.73 11.74
CA CYS A 336 -1.50 -15.96 10.51
C CYS A 336 -0.58 -16.53 9.42
N GLY A 337 0.56 -17.12 9.79
CA GLY A 337 1.50 -17.71 8.83
C GLY A 337 0.91 -18.94 8.16
N ILE A 338 0.33 -19.84 8.93
CA ILE A 338 -0.34 -21.05 8.41
C ILE A 338 -1.57 -20.68 7.59
N PHE A 339 -2.38 -19.74 8.07
CA PHE A 339 -3.54 -19.26 7.31
C PHE A 339 -3.12 -18.71 5.94
N TRP A 340 -2.08 -17.87 5.90
CA TRP A 340 -1.60 -17.30 4.65
C TRP A 340 -0.99 -18.32 3.71
N TYR A 341 -0.26 -19.30 4.26
CA TYR A 341 0.26 -20.43 3.49
C TYR A 341 -0.88 -21.14 2.73
N HIS A 342 -1.97 -21.50 3.40
CA HIS A 342 -3.13 -22.12 2.75
C HIS A 342 -3.82 -21.19 1.75
N THR A 343 -3.87 -19.88 2.03
CA THR A 343 -4.43 -18.90 1.12
C THR A 343 -3.64 -18.83 -0.20
N ILE A 344 -2.31 -18.82 -0.14
CA ILE A 344 -1.46 -18.82 -1.33
C ILE A 344 -1.66 -20.12 -2.12
N GLN A 345 -1.67 -21.28 -1.46
CA GLN A 345 -1.83 -22.58 -2.11
C GLN A 345 -3.19 -22.73 -2.80
N SER A 346 -4.25 -22.21 -2.21
CA SER A 346 -5.60 -22.28 -2.80
C SER A 346 -5.80 -21.31 -3.95
N ASP A 347 -4.97 -20.26 -4.06
CA ASP A 347 -5.08 -19.14 -5.02
C ASP A 347 -6.54 -18.70 -5.25
N PRO A 348 -7.18 -18.05 -4.24
CA PRO A 348 -8.60 -17.69 -4.30
C PRO A 348 -8.96 -16.73 -5.45
N LEU A 349 -7.95 -16.15 -6.10
CA LEU A 349 -8.10 -15.24 -7.23
C LEU A 349 -7.69 -15.87 -8.57
N ARG A 350 -7.54 -17.18 -8.67
CA ARG A 350 -7.11 -17.88 -9.89
C ARG A 350 -8.02 -17.55 -11.08
N SER A 351 -9.33 -17.69 -10.94
CA SER A 351 -10.28 -17.40 -12.01
C SER A 351 -10.19 -15.94 -12.47
N LEU A 352 -10.08 -14.99 -11.53
CA LEU A 352 -9.90 -13.56 -11.89
C LEU A 352 -8.57 -13.29 -12.60
N ARG A 353 -7.51 -14.05 -12.33
CA ARG A 353 -6.24 -13.93 -13.06
C ARG A 353 -6.36 -14.44 -14.49
N GLU A 354 -7.06 -15.55 -14.69
CA GLU A 354 -7.36 -16.10 -16.01
C GLU A 354 -8.22 -15.12 -16.84
N GLU A 355 -9.25 -14.56 -16.22
CA GLU A 355 -10.10 -13.53 -16.82
C GLU A 355 -9.32 -12.25 -17.16
N LEU A 356 -8.38 -11.84 -16.31
CA LEU A 356 -7.48 -10.72 -16.58
C LEU A 356 -6.65 -10.96 -17.85
N GLU A 357 -6.13 -12.16 -18.01
CA GLU A 357 -5.38 -12.53 -19.23
C GLU A 357 -6.26 -12.46 -20.48
N LEU A 358 -7.49 -12.97 -20.40
CA LEU A 358 -8.46 -12.89 -21.48
C LEU A 358 -8.88 -11.45 -21.78
N TYR A 359 -9.13 -10.65 -20.74
CA TYR A 359 -9.45 -9.24 -20.88
C TYR A 359 -8.35 -8.49 -21.62
N ASN A 360 -7.09 -8.66 -21.25
CA ASN A 360 -5.95 -7.97 -21.86
C ASN A 360 -5.69 -8.37 -23.33
N LYS A 361 -6.22 -9.51 -23.77
CA LYS A 361 -6.16 -9.96 -25.18
C LYS A 361 -7.21 -9.28 -26.08
N LYS A 362 -8.22 -8.63 -25.52
CA LYS A 362 -9.26 -7.94 -26.30
C LYS A 362 -8.68 -6.70 -27.00
N LYS A 363 -9.02 -6.47 -28.28
CA LYS A 363 -8.44 -5.36 -29.08
C LYS A 363 -8.87 -4.00 -28.57
N ASN A 364 -9.93 -3.67 -28.12
CA ASN A 364 -10.38 -2.30 -27.78
C ASN A 364 -10.50 -2.03 -26.29
N VAL A 365 -9.72 -2.73 -25.48
CA VAL A 365 -9.68 -2.49 -24.05
C VAL A 365 -8.33 -1.92 -23.64
N GLN A 366 -8.32 -1.15 -22.55
CA GLN A 366 -7.08 -0.74 -21.95
C GLN A 366 -6.52 -1.88 -21.11
N PRO A 367 -5.29 -2.34 -21.39
CA PRO A 367 -4.63 -3.35 -20.57
C PRO A 367 -4.56 -2.90 -19.10
N THR A 368 -4.82 -3.82 -18.20
CA THR A 368 -4.76 -3.56 -16.76
C THR A 368 -4.05 -4.71 -16.06
N THR A 369 -3.48 -4.41 -14.89
CA THR A 369 -2.96 -5.41 -13.96
C THR A 369 -3.87 -5.56 -12.74
N CYS A 370 -4.95 -4.80 -12.66
CA CYS A 370 -5.84 -4.75 -11.51
C CYS A 370 -6.98 -5.76 -11.64
N LEU A 371 -6.98 -6.80 -10.80
CA LEU A 371 -8.03 -7.82 -10.75
C LEU A 371 -9.40 -7.23 -10.42
N ALA A 372 -9.48 -6.28 -9.48
CA ALA A 372 -10.74 -5.64 -9.13
C ALA A 372 -11.35 -4.84 -10.28
N TYR A 373 -10.52 -4.30 -11.18
CA TYR A 373 -11.04 -3.62 -12.38
C TYR A 373 -11.68 -4.59 -13.35
N VAL A 374 -11.13 -5.80 -13.47
CA VAL A 374 -11.70 -6.85 -14.33
C VAL A 374 -12.98 -7.41 -13.73
N ALA A 375 -12.97 -7.74 -12.44
CA ALA A 375 -14.15 -8.20 -11.70
C ALA A 375 -15.34 -7.23 -11.81
N TYR A 376 -15.08 -5.92 -11.86
CA TYR A 376 -16.10 -4.91 -12.05
C TYR A 376 -16.70 -4.89 -13.46
N LYS A 377 -15.92 -5.29 -14.48
CA LYS A 377 -16.34 -5.24 -15.92
C LYS A 377 -17.03 -6.52 -16.41
N LEU A 378 -17.08 -7.56 -15.57
CA LEU A 378 -17.78 -8.82 -15.80
C LEU A 378 -19.18 -8.78 -15.19
#